data_5d9f45531733f60e81c1802993bec3af
#
_entry.id   5d9f45531733f60e81c1802993bec3af
#
_cell.length_a   1.000
_cell.length_b   1.000
_cell.length_c   1.000
_cell.angle_alpha   90.00
_cell.angle_beta   90.00
_cell.angle_gamma   90.00
#
_symmetry.space_group_name_H-M   'P 1'
#
loop_
_entity.id
_entity.type
_entity.pdbx_description
1 polymer ?
#
loop_
_entity_poly.entity_id
_entity_poly.type
_entity_poly.pdbx_seq_one_letter_code
_entity_poly.pdbx_strand_id
1 'polypeptide(L)'
;DIEEKYQEGIESGADAYITKPFNVSLLLARIFKLIELRDKLRQKYSNEPGLAHSIICTNDKDQKFSAKLNEVLNEHMTDTEFSVNDFAGIMGLGRTVFYKKVRGVTGYSPYEYLRVMRLKKAAEMLLTEDLTIAEVAYSVGINDPFYFSKCFKSQFGVSPSAYRKKLPEGENEPTNDVDV
;
A
#
# COMPACT_ATOMS: atom_id res chain seq x y z
N ASP A 1 19.91 -32.59 12.76
CA ASP A 1 18.95 -33.29 11.92
C ASP A 1 18.45 -32.38 10.79
N ILE A 2 18.08 -32.96 9.63
CA ILE A 2 17.63 -32.16 8.46
C ILE A 2 16.32 -31.47 8.77
N GLU A 3 15.43 -32.10 9.53
CA GLU A 3 14.14 -31.58 9.95
C GLU A 3 14.28 -30.40 10.92
N GLU A 4 15.17 -30.46 11.88
CA GLU A 4 15.46 -29.35 12.81
C GLU A 4 16.00 -28.11 12.07
N LYS A 5 16.91 -28.31 11.13
CA LYS A 5 17.44 -27.19 10.30
C LYS A 5 16.39 -26.61 9.35
N TYR A 6 15.44 -27.43 8.89
CA TYR A 6 14.30 -26.99 8.11
C TYR A 6 13.38 -26.08 8.93
N GLN A 7 13.08 -26.51 10.15
CA GLN A 7 12.22 -25.78 11.09
C GLN A 7 12.87 -24.47 11.54
N GLU A 8 14.15 -24.50 11.91
CA GLU A 8 14.95 -23.31 12.25
C GLU A 8 15.02 -22.29 11.11
N GLY A 9 15.13 -22.76 9.85
CA GLY A 9 15.12 -21.92 8.65
C GLY A 9 13.77 -21.22 8.44
N ILE A 10 12.66 -21.91 8.64
CA ILE A 10 11.30 -21.34 8.53
C ILE A 10 11.03 -20.37 9.68
N GLU A 11 11.38 -20.71 10.91
CA GLU A 11 11.23 -19.85 12.08
C GLU A 11 12.09 -18.59 12.01
N SER A 12 13.23 -18.64 11.30
CA SER A 12 14.05 -17.48 11.01
C SER A 12 13.47 -16.54 9.94
N GLY A 13 12.33 -16.87 9.36
CA GLY A 13 11.61 -16.07 8.37
C GLY A 13 12.00 -16.35 6.91
N ALA A 14 12.47 -17.54 6.60
CA ALA A 14 12.71 -17.97 5.21
C ALA A 14 11.39 -18.35 4.53
N ASP A 15 11.10 -17.76 3.37
CA ASP A 15 9.92 -18.08 2.55
C ASP A 15 9.98 -19.49 1.94
N ALA A 16 11.17 -20.07 1.83
CA ALA A 16 11.38 -21.42 1.33
C ALA A 16 12.75 -21.96 1.76
N TYR A 17 12.83 -23.27 1.95
CA TYR A 17 14.05 -24.00 2.24
C TYR A 17 14.40 -24.94 1.10
N ILE A 18 15.69 -25.01 0.73
CA ILE A 18 16.16 -25.88 -0.32
C ILE A 18 17.40 -26.63 0.17
N THR A 19 17.31 -27.96 0.18
CA THR A 19 18.43 -28.85 0.58
C THR A 19 19.47 -28.95 -0.53
N LYS A 20 20.73 -29.04 -0.14
CA LYS A 20 21.82 -29.37 -1.08
C LYS A 20 21.95 -30.89 -1.18
N PRO A 21 22.20 -31.46 -2.37
CA PRO A 21 22.27 -30.82 -3.69
C PRO A 21 20.90 -30.39 -4.21
N PHE A 22 20.80 -29.24 -4.89
CA PHE A 22 19.55 -28.71 -5.41
C PHE A 22 19.56 -28.60 -6.95
N ASN A 23 18.38 -28.78 -7.51
CA ASN A 23 18.16 -28.56 -8.93
C ASN A 23 17.90 -27.07 -9.20
N VAL A 24 18.75 -26.46 -10.05
CA VAL A 24 18.65 -25.02 -10.37
C VAL A 24 17.32 -24.67 -11.03
N SER A 25 16.78 -25.54 -11.89
CA SER A 25 15.49 -25.30 -12.54
C SER A 25 14.34 -25.28 -11.53
N LEU A 26 14.37 -26.15 -10.52
CA LEU A 26 13.38 -26.19 -9.44
C LEU A 26 13.50 -24.95 -8.54
N LEU A 27 14.73 -24.51 -8.26
CA LEU A 27 14.98 -23.28 -7.51
C LEU A 27 14.39 -22.07 -8.23
N LEU A 28 14.70 -21.92 -9.52
CA LEU A 28 14.17 -20.82 -10.34
C LEU A 28 12.64 -20.86 -10.41
N ALA A 29 12.03 -22.02 -10.62
CA ALA A 29 10.58 -22.16 -10.65
C ALA A 29 9.93 -21.73 -9.34
N ARG A 30 10.52 -22.06 -8.17
CA ARG A 30 10.04 -21.60 -6.85
C ARG A 30 10.18 -20.10 -6.68
N ILE A 31 11.31 -19.52 -7.08
CA ILE A 31 11.53 -18.07 -7.02
C ILE A 31 10.48 -17.34 -7.87
N PHE A 32 10.28 -17.77 -9.13
CA PHE A 32 9.27 -17.16 -10.01
C PHE A 32 7.86 -17.26 -9.43
N LYS A 33 7.50 -18.40 -8.84
CA LYS A 33 6.18 -18.58 -8.22
C LYS A 33 5.98 -17.68 -7.00
N LEU A 34 7.01 -17.49 -6.17
CA LEU A 34 6.94 -16.56 -5.03
C LEU A 34 6.80 -15.11 -5.49
N ILE A 35 7.52 -14.71 -6.53
CA ILE A 35 7.41 -13.37 -7.13
C ILE A 35 6.00 -13.16 -7.70
N GLU A 36 5.49 -14.11 -8.48
CA GLU A 36 4.15 -14.06 -9.06
C GLU A 36 3.05 -13.98 -7.98
N LEU A 37 3.16 -14.76 -6.92
CA LEU A 37 2.23 -14.72 -5.79
C LEU A 37 2.26 -13.36 -5.10
N ARG A 38 3.44 -12.80 -4.89
CA ARG A 38 3.64 -11.49 -4.29
C ARG A 38 3.02 -10.37 -5.15
N ASP A 39 3.21 -10.44 -6.46
CA ASP A 39 2.62 -9.48 -7.41
C ASP A 39 1.08 -9.58 -7.46
N LYS A 40 0.52 -10.79 -7.43
CA LYS A 40 -0.94 -11.00 -7.36
C LYS A 40 -1.54 -10.45 -6.07
N LEU A 41 -0.90 -10.71 -4.93
CA LEU A 41 -1.32 -10.17 -3.63
C LEU A 41 -1.22 -8.64 -3.63
N ARG A 42 -0.14 -8.08 -4.15
CA ARG A 42 0.05 -6.65 -4.31
C ARG A 42 -1.06 -6.01 -5.14
N GLN A 43 -1.42 -6.59 -6.29
CA GLN A 43 -2.51 -6.09 -7.14
C GLN A 43 -3.87 -6.16 -6.44
N LYS A 44 -4.15 -7.26 -5.74
CA LYS A 44 -5.41 -7.44 -5.00
C LYS A 44 -5.59 -6.37 -3.91
N TYR A 45 -4.55 -6.11 -3.12
CA TYR A 45 -4.62 -5.15 -2.01
C TYR A 45 -4.32 -3.71 -2.42
N SER A 46 -3.82 -3.47 -3.62
CA SER A 46 -3.53 -2.13 -4.15
C SER A 46 -4.78 -1.29 -4.35
N ASN A 47 -5.90 -1.92 -4.70
CA ASN A 47 -7.12 -1.24 -5.13
C ASN A 47 -8.20 -1.13 -4.03
N GLU A 48 -7.98 -1.72 -2.85
CA GLU A 48 -8.93 -1.63 -1.75
C GLU A 48 -8.61 -0.42 -0.86
N PRO A 49 -9.54 0.55 -0.70
CA PRO A 49 -9.42 1.63 0.27
C PRO A 49 -9.48 1.05 1.70
N GLY A 50 -8.84 1.70 2.66
CA GLY A 50 -8.92 1.32 4.08
C GLY A 50 -8.08 0.11 4.51
N LEU A 51 -7.56 -0.70 3.61
CA LEU A 51 -6.57 -1.69 3.98
C LEU A 51 -5.21 -1.02 4.09
N ALA A 52 -4.76 -0.80 5.33
CA ALA A 52 -3.35 -0.61 5.59
C ALA A 52 -2.61 -1.67 4.77
N HIS A 53 -1.64 -1.23 3.98
CA HIS A 53 -0.89 -2.12 3.08
C HIS A 53 -0.44 -3.32 3.91
N SER A 54 -1.09 -4.46 3.70
CA SER A 54 -0.71 -5.71 4.32
C SER A 54 0.61 -6.13 3.69
N ILE A 55 1.67 -5.53 4.21
CA ILE A 55 3.03 -5.85 3.85
C ILE A 55 3.22 -7.27 4.32
N ILE A 56 3.43 -8.17 3.38
CA ILE A 56 3.75 -9.56 3.70
C ILE A 56 5.19 -9.55 4.21
N CYS A 57 5.31 -9.27 5.49
CA CYS A 57 6.59 -9.33 6.19
C CYS A 57 6.80 -10.76 6.63
N THR A 58 7.82 -11.39 6.10
CA THR A 58 8.20 -12.75 6.45
C THR A 58 9.10 -12.82 7.69
N ASN A 59 9.56 -11.68 8.20
CA ASN A 59 10.42 -11.61 9.37
C ASN A 59 10.15 -10.34 10.22
N ASP A 60 10.49 -10.42 11.52
CA ASP A 60 10.29 -9.34 12.51
C ASP A 60 10.95 -8.01 12.12
N LYS A 61 12.11 -8.06 11.42
CA LYS A 61 12.82 -6.85 11.01
C LYS A 61 12.07 -6.08 9.93
N ASP A 62 11.45 -6.81 9.01
CA ASP A 62 10.63 -6.21 7.96
C ASP A 62 9.30 -5.72 8.51
N GLN A 63 8.72 -6.41 9.50
CA GLN A 63 7.53 -5.93 10.21
C GLN A 63 7.79 -4.62 10.93
N LYS A 64 8.87 -4.52 11.71
CA LYS A 64 9.26 -3.29 12.40
C LYS A 64 9.57 -2.15 11.43
N PHE A 65 10.25 -2.46 10.33
CA PHE A 65 10.53 -1.48 9.29
C PHE A 65 9.24 -0.96 8.64
N SER A 66 8.30 -1.84 8.32
CA SER A 66 7.01 -1.50 7.72
C SER A 66 6.12 -0.69 8.66
N ALA A 67 6.09 -1.05 9.93
CA ALA A 67 5.36 -0.28 10.95
C ALA A 67 5.89 1.14 11.03
N LYS A 68 7.21 1.33 11.14
CA LYS A 68 7.85 2.64 11.16
C LYS A 68 7.65 3.40 9.84
N LEU A 69 7.69 2.71 8.70
CA LEU A 69 7.45 3.30 7.38
C LEU A 69 6.04 3.91 7.30
N ASN A 70 5.03 3.18 7.79
CA ASN A 70 3.65 3.64 7.82
C ASN A 70 3.43 4.78 8.83
N GLU A 71 4.06 4.73 9.99
CA GLU A 71 4.03 5.79 11.00
C GLU A 71 4.53 7.12 10.42
N VAL A 72 5.74 7.14 9.89
CA VAL A 72 6.34 8.33 9.28
C VAL A 72 5.49 8.84 8.11
N LEU A 73 4.96 7.93 7.29
CA LEU A 73 4.11 8.30 6.17
C LEU A 73 2.81 8.97 6.65
N ASN A 74 2.16 8.43 7.69
CA ASN A 74 0.93 9.02 8.24
C ASN A 74 1.16 10.43 8.83
N GLU A 75 2.31 10.65 9.47
CA GLU A 75 2.67 11.96 10.03
C GLU A 75 2.92 13.02 8.95
N HIS A 76 3.47 12.62 7.80
CA HIS A 76 3.90 13.54 6.75
C HIS A 76 3.06 13.47 5.46
N MET A 77 1.99 12.69 5.44
CA MET A 77 1.20 12.43 4.23
C MET A 77 0.61 13.70 3.62
N THR A 78 0.18 14.64 4.47
CA THR A 78 -0.44 15.90 4.06
C THR A 78 0.56 16.97 3.65
N ASP A 79 1.83 16.79 4.01
CA ASP A 79 2.90 17.73 3.66
C ASP A 79 3.26 17.60 2.19
N THR A 80 3.01 18.66 1.43
CA THR A 80 3.29 18.74 -0.02
C THR A 80 4.77 18.80 -0.34
N GLU A 81 5.59 19.31 0.60
CA GLU A 81 7.03 19.42 0.47
C GLU A 81 7.79 18.16 0.91
N PHE A 82 7.08 17.23 1.56
CA PHE A 82 7.67 15.98 2.03
C PHE A 82 8.23 15.14 0.90
N SER A 83 9.54 15.11 0.80
CA SER A 83 10.28 14.41 -0.25
C SER A 83 10.71 12.99 0.17
N VAL A 84 11.07 12.18 -0.82
CA VAL A 84 11.66 10.86 -0.58
C VAL A 84 13.01 10.94 0.15
N ASN A 85 13.72 12.07 0.04
CA ASN A 85 14.97 12.28 0.76
C ASN A 85 14.70 12.51 2.27
N ASP A 86 13.68 13.30 2.60
CA ASP A 86 13.24 13.52 3.97
C ASP A 86 12.76 12.20 4.59
N PHE A 87 11.99 11.43 3.82
CA PHE A 87 11.53 10.12 4.23
C PHE A 87 12.70 9.18 4.58
N ALA A 88 13.70 9.09 3.70
CA ALA A 88 14.90 8.29 3.96
C ALA A 88 15.66 8.78 5.20
N GLY A 89 15.78 10.10 5.39
CA GLY A 89 16.43 10.74 6.54
C GLY A 89 15.74 10.39 7.86
N ILE A 90 14.41 10.52 7.94
CA ILE A 90 13.63 10.17 9.14
C ILE A 90 13.72 8.67 9.44
N MET A 91 13.77 7.84 8.40
CA MET A 91 13.97 6.39 8.56
C MET A 91 15.41 6.03 8.98
N GLY A 92 16.34 6.99 9.03
CA GLY A 92 17.74 6.78 9.40
C GLY A 92 18.51 5.98 8.35
N LEU A 93 18.14 6.07 7.07
CA LEU A 93 18.74 5.29 5.99
C LEU A 93 19.26 6.19 4.88
N GLY A 94 20.40 5.82 4.30
CA GLY A 94 20.85 6.44 3.05
C GLY A 94 19.88 6.12 1.90
N ARG A 95 19.73 7.05 0.96
CA ARG A 95 18.76 7.00 -0.14
C ARG A 95 18.74 5.65 -0.88
N THR A 96 19.90 5.13 -1.25
CA THR A 96 20.00 3.86 -2.00
C THR A 96 19.50 2.67 -1.19
N VAL A 97 19.83 2.61 0.11
CA VAL A 97 19.41 1.55 1.03
C VAL A 97 17.91 1.65 1.26
N PHE A 98 17.40 2.87 1.49
CA PHE A 98 15.97 3.13 1.65
C PHE A 98 15.16 2.67 0.43
N TYR A 99 15.60 3.03 -0.79
CA TYR A 99 14.98 2.60 -2.03
C TYR A 99 14.88 1.08 -2.16
N LYS A 100 16.00 0.38 -1.94
CA LYS A 100 16.03 -1.08 -2.01
C LYS A 100 15.12 -1.72 -0.98
N LYS A 101 15.13 -1.20 0.25
CA LYS A 101 14.36 -1.77 1.36
C LYS A 101 12.87 -1.55 1.20
N VAL A 102 12.44 -0.31 0.86
CA VAL A 102 11.03 -0.02 0.57
C VAL A 102 10.53 -0.88 -0.57
N ARG A 103 11.28 -0.97 -1.68
CA ARG A 103 10.90 -1.81 -2.81
C ARG A 103 10.84 -3.29 -2.46
N GLY A 104 11.76 -3.78 -1.63
CA GLY A 104 11.77 -5.17 -1.17
C GLY A 104 10.54 -5.52 -0.34
N VAL A 105 10.13 -4.62 0.56
CA VAL A 105 9.04 -4.84 1.51
C VAL A 105 7.67 -4.53 0.90
N THR A 106 7.54 -3.44 0.12
CA THR A 106 6.26 -2.97 -0.42
C THR A 106 6.03 -3.36 -1.88
N GLY A 107 7.09 -3.67 -2.61
CA GLY A 107 7.08 -3.86 -4.05
C GLY A 107 7.03 -2.56 -4.86
N TYR A 108 6.88 -1.39 -4.21
CA TYR A 108 6.86 -0.08 -4.83
C TYR A 108 8.18 0.66 -4.63
N SER A 109 8.51 1.57 -5.51
CA SER A 109 9.52 2.59 -5.18
C SER A 109 8.97 3.50 -4.06
N PRO A 110 9.82 4.17 -3.27
CA PRO A 110 9.36 5.10 -2.22
C PRO A 110 8.41 6.18 -2.72
N TYR A 111 8.66 6.71 -3.90
CA TYR A 111 7.79 7.71 -4.54
C TYR A 111 6.41 7.15 -4.90
N GLU A 112 6.39 5.96 -5.52
CA GLU A 112 5.12 5.28 -5.83
C GLU A 112 4.36 4.90 -4.57
N TYR A 113 5.07 4.44 -3.54
CA TYR A 113 4.47 4.08 -2.26
C TYR A 113 3.78 5.27 -1.60
N LEU A 114 4.47 6.41 -1.48
CA LEU A 114 3.90 7.66 -0.96
C LEU A 114 2.66 8.08 -1.75
N ARG A 115 2.74 8.06 -3.09
CA ARG A 115 1.62 8.40 -3.97
C ARG A 115 0.41 7.46 -3.77
N VAL A 116 0.63 6.14 -3.75
CA VAL A 116 -0.44 5.16 -3.56
C VAL A 116 -1.14 5.35 -2.22
N MET A 117 -0.38 5.61 -1.16
CA MET A 117 -0.95 5.83 0.17
C MET A 117 -1.74 7.13 0.25
N ARG A 118 -1.27 8.22 -0.37
CA ARG A 118 -2.03 9.48 -0.52
C ARG A 118 -3.35 9.25 -1.26
N LEU A 119 -3.33 8.48 -2.35
CA LEU A 119 -4.55 8.17 -3.10
C LEU A 119 -5.53 7.28 -2.33
N LYS A 120 -5.04 6.34 -1.51
CA LYS A 120 -5.89 5.53 -0.62
C LYS A 120 -6.56 6.40 0.43
N LYS A 121 -5.82 7.31 1.05
CA LYS A 121 -6.39 8.27 2.02
C LYS A 121 -7.43 9.17 1.35
N ALA A 122 -7.15 9.65 0.15
CA ALA A 122 -8.12 10.41 -0.64
C ALA A 122 -9.41 9.61 -0.94
N ALA A 123 -9.29 8.31 -1.23
CA ALA A 123 -10.44 7.46 -1.46
C ALA A 123 -11.33 7.33 -0.21
N GLU A 124 -10.74 7.24 0.98
CA GLU A 124 -11.48 7.28 2.26
C GLU A 124 -12.20 8.62 2.44
N MET A 125 -11.49 9.75 2.27
CA MET A 125 -12.05 11.09 2.42
C MET A 125 -13.19 11.36 1.43
N LEU A 126 -13.08 10.88 0.19
CA LEU A 126 -14.14 11.00 -0.81
C LEU A 126 -15.45 10.33 -0.40
N LEU A 127 -15.39 9.31 0.46
CA LEU A 127 -16.55 8.56 0.93
C LEU A 127 -17.11 9.08 2.26
N THR A 128 -16.28 9.73 3.08
CA THR A 128 -16.63 10.11 4.47
C THR A 128 -16.76 11.60 4.68
N GLU A 129 -16.22 12.43 3.79
CA GLU A 129 -16.12 13.88 3.98
C GLU A 129 -16.79 14.63 2.82
N ASP A 130 -17.49 15.71 3.14
CA ASP A 130 -18.12 16.59 2.14
C ASP A 130 -17.14 17.67 1.65
N LEU A 131 -16.03 17.21 1.07
CA LEU A 131 -14.99 18.04 0.47
C LEU A 131 -15.06 18.01 -1.06
N THR A 132 -14.70 19.10 -1.70
CA THR A 132 -14.50 19.11 -3.17
C THR A 132 -13.33 18.22 -3.57
N ILE A 133 -13.28 17.79 -4.83
CA ILE A 133 -12.17 16.98 -5.35
C ILE A 133 -10.82 17.70 -5.21
N ALA A 134 -10.82 19.03 -5.36
CA ALA A 134 -9.62 19.85 -5.19
C ALA A 134 -9.17 19.89 -3.72
N GLU A 135 -10.09 20.06 -2.78
CA GLU A 135 -9.80 20.05 -1.36
C GLU A 135 -9.25 18.70 -0.91
N VAL A 136 -9.84 17.59 -1.39
CA VAL A 136 -9.31 16.24 -1.12
C VAL A 136 -7.88 16.10 -1.66
N ALA A 137 -7.60 16.58 -2.88
CA ALA A 137 -6.25 16.53 -3.44
C ALA A 137 -5.23 17.28 -2.56
N TYR A 138 -5.58 18.50 -2.12
CA TYR A 138 -4.73 19.30 -1.23
C TYR A 138 -4.56 18.65 0.15
N SER A 139 -5.63 18.12 0.72
CA SER A 139 -5.60 17.46 2.04
C SER A 139 -4.71 16.22 2.08
N VAL A 140 -4.46 15.58 0.94
CA VAL A 140 -3.53 14.45 0.86
C VAL A 140 -2.15 14.83 0.28
N GLY A 141 -1.82 16.12 0.25
CA GLY A 141 -0.50 16.60 -0.16
C GLY A 141 -0.25 16.56 -1.68
N ILE A 142 -1.31 16.65 -2.50
CA ILE A 142 -1.18 16.73 -3.97
C ILE A 142 -1.67 18.10 -4.43
N ASN A 143 -0.75 19.00 -4.79
CA ASN A 143 -1.04 20.39 -5.14
C ASN A 143 -1.72 20.59 -6.50
N ASP A 144 -1.74 19.58 -7.35
CA ASP A 144 -2.37 19.65 -8.68
C ASP A 144 -3.58 18.71 -8.74
N PRO A 145 -4.84 19.23 -8.69
CA PRO A 145 -6.05 18.43 -8.77
C PRO A 145 -6.23 17.69 -10.10
N PHE A 146 -5.66 18.18 -11.21
CA PHE A 146 -5.70 17.48 -12.49
C PHE A 146 -4.77 16.24 -12.46
N TYR A 147 -3.55 16.44 -11.96
CA TYR A 147 -2.61 15.33 -11.74
C TYR A 147 -3.19 14.32 -10.75
N PHE A 148 -3.78 14.78 -9.64
CA PHE A 148 -4.50 13.93 -8.68
C PHE A 148 -5.56 13.07 -9.37
N SER A 149 -6.47 13.67 -10.13
CA SER A 149 -7.57 12.97 -10.82
C SER A 149 -7.05 11.91 -11.80
N LYS A 150 -5.97 12.21 -12.52
CA LYS A 150 -5.31 11.28 -13.43
C LYS A 150 -4.71 10.09 -12.68
N CYS A 151 -3.97 10.35 -11.59
CA CYS A 151 -3.38 9.32 -10.75
C CYS A 151 -4.44 8.47 -10.07
N PHE A 152 -5.50 9.10 -9.56
CA PHE A 152 -6.62 8.41 -8.92
C PHE A 152 -7.32 7.45 -9.89
N LYS A 153 -7.64 7.93 -11.10
CA LYS A 153 -8.25 7.09 -12.15
C LYS A 153 -7.33 5.93 -12.56
N SER A 154 -6.02 6.17 -12.64
CA SER A 154 -5.06 5.11 -12.92
C SER A 154 -4.99 4.06 -11.82
N GLN A 155 -5.16 4.46 -10.55
CA GLN A 155 -5.10 3.57 -9.38
C GLN A 155 -6.39 2.79 -9.16
N PHE A 156 -7.55 3.43 -9.27
CA PHE A 156 -8.86 2.86 -8.91
C PHE A 156 -9.76 2.54 -10.12
N GLY A 157 -9.30 2.82 -11.34
CA GLY A 157 -10.04 2.56 -12.58
C GLY A 157 -11.15 3.56 -12.89
N VAL A 158 -11.54 4.41 -11.94
CA VAL A 158 -12.61 5.41 -12.07
C VAL A 158 -12.15 6.78 -11.59
N SER A 159 -12.80 7.86 -12.08
CA SER A 159 -12.49 9.21 -11.61
C SER A 159 -12.89 9.40 -10.14
N PRO A 160 -12.27 10.37 -9.41
CA PRO A 160 -12.67 10.69 -8.04
C PRO A 160 -14.17 10.99 -7.88
N SER A 161 -14.74 11.74 -8.83
CA SER A 161 -16.18 12.07 -8.82
C SER A 161 -17.07 10.83 -9.01
N ALA A 162 -16.68 9.91 -9.90
CA ALA A 162 -17.39 8.67 -10.10
C ALA A 162 -17.22 7.70 -8.92
N TYR A 163 -16.09 7.76 -8.23
CA TYR A 163 -15.81 6.97 -7.03
C TYR A 163 -16.72 7.37 -5.88
N ARG A 164 -16.89 8.68 -5.64
CA ARG A 164 -17.82 9.24 -4.64
C ARG A 164 -19.27 8.79 -4.85
N LYS A 165 -19.75 8.77 -6.10
CA LYS A 165 -21.12 8.36 -6.45
C LYS A 165 -21.39 6.87 -6.30
N LYS A 166 -20.39 6.03 -6.07
CA LYS A 166 -20.56 4.59 -5.86
C LYS A 166 -21.13 4.18 -4.52
N LEU A 167 -21.20 5.09 -3.53
CA LEU A 167 -22.03 4.85 -2.35
C LEU A 167 -23.50 5.02 -2.79
N PRO A 168 -24.41 4.06 -2.53
CA PRO A 168 -25.82 4.31 -2.63
C PRO A 168 -26.12 5.46 -1.65
N GLU A 169 -26.76 6.51 -2.15
CA GLU A 169 -27.42 7.50 -1.30
C GLU A 169 -28.30 6.69 -0.35
N GLY A 170 -28.07 6.84 0.96
CA GLY A 170 -28.82 6.12 1.98
C GLY A 170 -30.30 6.23 1.64
N GLU A 171 -30.99 5.12 1.70
CA GLU A 171 -32.44 5.03 1.55
C GLU A 171 -33.06 6.15 2.37
N ASN A 172 -33.61 7.15 1.68
CA ASN A 172 -34.56 8.07 2.29
C ASN A 172 -35.72 7.20 2.72
N GLU A 173 -35.89 7.01 4.02
CA GLU A 173 -37.08 6.41 4.58
C GLU A 173 -38.30 7.07 3.95
N PRO A 174 -39.27 6.30 3.44
CA PRO A 174 -40.52 6.89 3.01
C PRO A 174 -41.20 7.50 4.24
N THR A 175 -41.34 8.82 4.25
CA THR A 175 -42.22 9.51 5.19
C THR A 175 -43.60 8.87 5.05
N ASN A 176 -44.00 8.12 6.07
CA ASN A 176 -45.39 7.70 6.26
C ASN A 176 -46.20 8.94 6.55
N ASP A 177 -46.76 9.54 5.53
CA ASP A 177 -47.92 10.39 5.68
C ASP A 177 -49.11 9.50 6.07
N VAL A 178 -49.38 9.46 7.36
CA VAL A 178 -50.63 8.91 7.90
C VAL A 178 -51.64 10.04 7.85
N ASP A 179 -52.43 10.07 6.78
CA ASP A 179 -53.67 10.85 6.77
C ASP A 179 -54.67 10.22 7.74
N VAL A 180 -55.16 11.07 8.66
CA VAL A 180 -56.38 10.87 9.43
C VAL A 180 -57.37 11.92 9.02
#